data_04da0559efd17c4e344bc781cf9b5841
#
_entry.id   04da0559efd17c4e344bc781cf9b5841
#
_cell.length_a   1.000
_cell.length_b   1.000
_cell.length_c   1.000
_cell.angle_alpha   90.00
_cell.angle_beta   90.00
_cell.angle_gamma   90.00
#
_symmetry.space_group_name_H-M   'P 1'
#
loop_
_entity.id
_entity.type
_entity.pdbx_description
1 polymer ?
#
loop_
_entity_poly.entity_id
_entity_poly.type
_entity_poly.pdbx_seq_one_letter_code
_entity_poly.pdbx_strand_id
1 'polypeptide(L)'
;MEDVRPRTVTVEADGLTLPGDLAIPEPAIGVVVFAHGSGSSRRSPRNARVAERLQAEGLGTLLFDLLTDDEAGDRDRVFDIELLARRLEGTVGWLRRQPDASHLPMAFFGASTGAAAALVAAARLGSDVASVVSRGGRPDLAGDALEAVTAPTLLIVGGADPQVLELNRRAQGHLRCETGLEIVLRATHLFEEPGALERVAELAAAWFTDHVG
;
A
#
# COMPACT_ATOMS: atom_id res chain seq x y z
N MET A 1 13.73 -20.39 7.19
CA MET A 1 13.17 -19.11 7.71
C MET A 1 12.04 -19.48 8.65
N GLU A 2 12.06 -18.95 9.88
CA GLU A 2 10.92 -19.13 10.77
C GLU A 2 9.69 -18.44 10.18
N ASP A 3 8.55 -19.09 10.32
CA ASP A 3 7.26 -18.60 9.83
C ASP A 3 6.91 -17.32 10.62
N VAL A 4 6.97 -16.16 9.96
CA VAL A 4 6.72 -14.86 10.60
C VAL A 4 5.24 -14.77 10.94
N ARG A 5 4.91 -14.88 12.23
CA ARG A 5 3.52 -14.82 12.69
C ARG A 5 3.09 -13.38 12.93
N PRO A 6 2.03 -12.89 12.25
CA PRO A 6 1.48 -11.59 12.55
C PRO A 6 0.99 -11.49 14.00
N ARG A 7 1.31 -10.39 14.68
CA ARG A 7 0.70 -10.04 15.96
C ARG A 7 -0.42 -9.02 15.73
N THR A 8 -1.55 -9.23 16.37
CA THR A 8 -2.63 -8.26 16.38
C THR A 8 -2.21 -7.01 17.15
N VAL A 9 -2.42 -5.86 16.56
CA VAL A 9 -2.06 -4.55 17.13
C VAL A 9 -3.24 -3.58 17.05
N THR A 10 -3.15 -2.53 17.86
CA THR A 10 -4.04 -1.38 17.79
C THR A 10 -3.24 -0.19 17.29
N VAL A 11 -3.55 0.29 16.10
CA VAL A 11 -2.88 1.41 15.45
C VAL A 11 -3.57 2.70 15.85
N GLU A 12 -2.82 3.63 16.43
CA GLU A 12 -3.30 4.98 16.74
C GLU A 12 -3.06 5.89 15.53
N ALA A 13 -4.10 6.31 14.85
CA ALA A 13 -4.04 7.19 13.69
C ALA A 13 -5.22 8.15 13.65
N ASP A 14 -4.96 9.42 13.35
CA ASP A 14 -5.96 10.50 13.20
C ASP A 14 -6.97 10.54 14.37
N GLY A 15 -6.47 10.40 15.61
CA GLY A 15 -7.29 10.46 16.84
C GLY A 15 -8.15 9.23 17.11
N LEU A 16 -8.02 8.17 16.33
CA LEU A 16 -8.73 6.90 16.51
C LEU A 16 -7.78 5.73 16.74
N THR A 17 -8.35 4.64 17.20
CA THR A 17 -7.68 3.34 17.33
C THR A 17 -8.24 2.37 16.30
N LEU A 18 -7.37 1.86 15.44
CA LEU A 18 -7.73 1.00 14.31
C LEU A 18 -7.08 -0.37 14.48
N PRO A 19 -7.81 -1.47 14.26
CA PRO A 19 -7.23 -2.80 14.38
C PRO A 19 -6.25 -3.08 13.24
N GLY A 20 -5.14 -3.76 13.55
CA GLY A 20 -4.11 -4.13 12.59
C GLY A 20 -3.44 -5.46 12.93
N ASP A 21 -2.73 -6.00 11.94
CA ASP A 21 -1.91 -7.19 12.04
C ASP A 21 -0.50 -6.83 11.55
N LEU A 22 0.47 -6.80 12.49
CA LEU A 22 1.86 -6.44 12.23
C LEU A 22 2.74 -7.69 12.26
N ALA A 23 3.52 -7.88 11.21
CA ALA A 23 4.51 -8.93 11.10
C ALA A 23 5.87 -8.31 10.77
N ILE A 24 6.88 -8.57 11.61
CA ILE A 24 8.25 -8.09 11.38
C ILE A 24 9.15 -9.33 11.37
N PRO A 25 9.71 -9.72 10.20
CA PRO A 25 10.72 -10.77 10.14
C PRO A 25 12.01 -10.33 10.83
N GLU A 26 12.86 -11.29 11.19
CA GLU A 26 14.15 -11.01 11.80
C GLU A 26 15.26 -11.69 10.97
N PRO A 27 16.17 -10.93 10.34
CA PRO A 27 16.20 -9.47 10.26
C PRO A 27 15.16 -8.88 9.29
N ALA A 28 14.70 -7.66 9.55
CA ALA A 28 13.84 -6.90 8.62
C ALA A 28 14.64 -5.78 7.95
N ILE A 29 14.36 -5.55 6.64
CA ILE A 29 14.99 -4.48 5.85
C ILE A 29 14.10 -3.23 5.70
N GLY A 30 12.82 -3.32 6.02
CA GLY A 30 11.84 -2.24 5.95
C GLY A 30 10.47 -2.69 6.35
N VAL A 31 9.48 -1.78 6.42
CA VAL A 31 8.08 -2.09 6.74
C VAL A 31 7.16 -1.55 5.65
N VAL A 32 6.30 -2.40 5.12
CA VAL A 32 5.29 -2.05 4.13
C VAL A 32 3.92 -1.94 4.81
N VAL A 33 3.32 -0.76 4.74
CA VAL A 33 1.97 -0.48 5.24
C VAL A 33 0.96 -0.68 4.11
N PHE A 34 -0.07 -1.48 4.36
CA PHE A 34 -1.08 -1.80 3.36
C PHE A 34 -2.28 -0.87 3.47
N ALA A 35 -2.58 -0.19 2.37
CA ALA A 35 -3.79 0.61 2.19
C ALA A 35 -4.79 -0.18 1.34
N HIS A 36 -5.79 -0.77 1.97
CA HIS A 36 -6.82 -1.54 1.29
C HIS A 36 -7.77 -0.64 0.48
N GLY A 37 -8.41 -1.22 -0.53
CA GLY A 37 -9.41 -0.51 -1.35
C GLY A 37 -10.80 -0.47 -0.70
N SER A 38 -11.72 0.24 -1.37
CA SER A 38 -13.13 0.32 -0.99
C SER A 38 -13.77 -1.08 -0.87
N GLY A 39 -14.58 -1.28 0.17
CA GLY A 39 -15.25 -2.57 0.44
C GLY A 39 -14.31 -3.70 0.87
N SER A 40 -13.06 -3.38 1.23
CA SER A 40 -12.05 -4.31 1.72
C SER A 40 -11.63 -3.94 3.16
N SER A 41 -10.75 -4.73 3.74
CA SER A 41 -10.24 -4.56 5.10
C SER A 41 -8.83 -5.16 5.23
N ARG A 42 -8.23 -5.08 6.43
CA ARG A 42 -6.99 -5.79 6.75
C ARG A 42 -7.07 -7.31 6.51
N ARG A 43 -8.29 -7.87 6.50
CA ARG A 43 -8.54 -9.31 6.27
C ARG A 43 -8.60 -9.69 4.79
N SER A 44 -8.24 -8.79 3.87
CA SER A 44 -8.19 -9.08 2.43
C SER A 44 -7.27 -10.26 2.13
N PRO A 45 -7.76 -11.37 1.59
CA PRO A 45 -6.90 -12.51 1.27
C PRO A 45 -5.88 -12.18 0.18
N ARG A 46 -6.20 -11.24 -0.70
CA ARG A 46 -5.27 -10.76 -1.74
C ARG A 46 -4.11 -9.98 -1.12
N ASN A 47 -4.38 -9.09 -0.18
CA ASN A 47 -3.33 -8.33 0.50
C ASN A 47 -2.49 -9.25 1.41
N ALA A 48 -3.12 -10.21 2.09
CA ALA A 48 -2.42 -11.21 2.89
C ALA A 48 -1.42 -12.02 2.04
N ARG A 49 -1.84 -12.45 0.84
CA ARG A 49 -0.95 -13.19 -0.09
C ARG A 49 0.25 -12.38 -0.55
N VAL A 50 0.06 -11.09 -0.84
CA VAL A 50 1.17 -10.18 -1.16
C VAL A 50 2.07 -10.01 0.07
N ALA A 51 1.49 -9.78 1.25
CA ALA A 51 2.25 -9.61 2.49
C ALA A 51 3.13 -10.83 2.82
N GLU A 52 2.61 -12.06 2.67
CA GLU A 52 3.38 -13.29 2.83
C GLU A 52 4.63 -13.31 1.92
N ARG A 53 4.48 -12.87 0.67
CA ARG A 53 5.61 -12.80 -0.26
C ARG A 53 6.64 -11.76 0.17
N LEU A 54 6.19 -10.58 0.62
CA LEU A 54 7.07 -9.52 1.12
C LEU A 54 7.83 -9.98 2.37
N GLN A 55 7.16 -10.66 3.30
CA GLN A 55 7.79 -11.21 4.51
C GLN A 55 8.87 -12.23 4.17
N ALA A 56 8.68 -13.04 3.12
CA ALA A 56 9.68 -13.99 2.64
C ALA A 56 10.96 -13.31 2.11
N GLU A 57 10.89 -12.03 1.73
CA GLU A 57 12.03 -11.20 1.32
C GLU A 57 12.58 -10.32 2.46
N GLY A 58 12.16 -10.56 3.70
CA GLY A 58 12.64 -9.79 4.86
C GLY A 58 11.96 -8.44 5.05
N LEU A 59 10.81 -8.18 4.41
CA LEU A 59 10.02 -6.98 4.60
C LEU A 59 8.97 -7.19 5.68
N GLY A 60 8.95 -6.32 6.69
CA GLY A 60 7.85 -6.24 7.63
C GLY A 60 6.57 -5.78 6.94
N THR A 61 5.41 -6.15 7.47
CA THR A 61 4.12 -5.78 6.89
C THR A 61 3.14 -5.37 7.97
N LEU A 62 2.39 -4.29 7.71
CA LEU A 62 1.26 -3.88 8.53
C LEU A 62 0.00 -3.86 7.67
N LEU A 63 -0.91 -4.79 7.95
CA LEU A 63 -2.27 -4.77 7.41
C LEU A 63 -3.18 -4.19 8.49
N PHE A 64 -3.83 -3.06 8.23
CA PHE A 64 -4.73 -2.44 9.19
C PHE A 64 -6.00 -1.93 8.52
N ASP A 65 -7.05 -1.74 9.27
CA ASP A 65 -8.29 -1.18 8.76
C ASP A 65 -8.16 0.35 8.71
N LEU A 66 -8.32 0.93 7.52
CA LEU A 66 -8.27 2.40 7.31
C LEU A 66 -9.48 3.13 7.90
N LEU A 67 -10.55 2.41 8.14
CA LEU A 67 -11.83 2.91 8.64
C LEU A 67 -12.32 2.07 9.81
N THR A 68 -13.06 2.68 10.71
CA THR A 68 -13.83 1.95 11.72
C THR A 68 -15.00 1.20 11.07
N ASP A 69 -15.62 0.25 11.79
CA ASP A 69 -16.79 -0.50 11.28
C ASP A 69 -17.94 0.44 10.90
N ASP A 70 -18.16 1.50 11.68
CA ASP A 70 -19.19 2.50 11.39
C ASP A 70 -18.86 3.32 10.13
N GLU A 71 -17.60 3.74 9.98
CA GLU A 71 -17.13 4.48 8.80
C GLU A 71 -17.13 3.61 7.52
N ALA A 72 -16.85 2.33 7.63
CA ALA A 72 -16.83 1.39 6.50
C ALA A 72 -18.24 1.17 5.89
N GLY A 73 -19.29 1.44 6.66
CA GLY A 73 -20.69 1.45 6.19
C GLY A 73 -21.08 2.74 5.46
N ASP A 74 -20.31 3.80 5.58
CA ASP A 74 -20.56 5.11 4.98
C ASP A 74 -19.79 5.26 3.66
N ARG A 75 -20.54 5.35 2.54
CA ARG A 75 -19.95 5.45 1.20
C ARG A 75 -19.08 6.71 1.03
N ASP A 76 -19.47 7.82 1.63
CA ASP A 76 -18.72 9.08 1.51
C ASP A 76 -17.35 8.93 2.21
N ARG A 77 -17.30 8.24 3.35
CA ARG A 77 -16.06 7.93 4.06
C ARG A 77 -15.15 6.95 3.29
N VAL A 78 -15.75 5.93 2.69
CA VAL A 78 -15.03 4.89 1.94
C VAL A 78 -14.28 5.48 0.73
N PHE A 79 -14.78 6.57 0.15
CA PHE A 79 -14.17 7.26 -0.98
C PHE A 79 -13.50 8.59 -0.60
N ASP A 80 -13.43 8.94 0.68
CA ASP A 80 -12.70 10.11 1.17
C ASP A 80 -11.20 9.83 1.19
N ILE A 81 -10.55 10.09 0.07
CA ILE A 81 -9.10 9.87 -0.09
C ILE A 81 -8.29 10.68 0.93
N GLU A 82 -8.75 11.88 1.28
CA GLU A 82 -8.13 12.75 2.26
C GLU A 82 -8.15 12.13 3.68
N LEU A 83 -9.30 11.57 4.09
CA LEU A 83 -9.43 10.83 5.34
C LEU A 83 -8.49 9.63 5.36
N LEU A 84 -8.51 8.81 4.30
CA LEU A 84 -7.68 7.61 4.21
C LEU A 84 -6.18 7.95 4.25
N ALA A 85 -5.77 9.05 3.60
CA ALA A 85 -4.39 9.52 3.62
C ALA A 85 -3.96 9.93 5.04
N ARG A 86 -4.78 10.70 5.79
CA ARG A 86 -4.47 11.06 7.18
C ARG A 86 -4.31 9.83 8.08
N ARG A 87 -5.09 8.75 7.83
CA ARG A 87 -4.92 7.47 8.56
C ARG A 87 -3.55 6.84 8.29
N LEU A 88 -3.09 6.88 7.04
CA LEU A 88 -1.75 6.39 6.67
C LEU A 88 -0.65 7.25 7.29
N GLU A 89 -0.77 8.57 7.26
CA GLU A 89 0.17 9.48 7.90
C GLU A 89 0.30 9.19 9.40
N GLY A 90 -0.84 9.03 10.10
CA GLY A 90 -0.87 8.66 11.52
C GLY A 90 -0.22 7.31 11.81
N THR A 91 -0.38 6.35 10.88
CA THR A 91 0.21 5.02 10.99
C THR A 91 1.74 5.05 10.96
N VAL A 92 2.34 5.92 10.12
CA VAL A 92 3.80 6.11 10.10
C VAL A 92 4.28 6.61 11.47
N GLY A 93 3.61 7.60 12.05
CA GLY A 93 3.90 8.11 13.39
C GLY A 93 3.74 7.04 14.47
N TRP A 94 2.77 6.13 14.35
CA TRP A 94 2.59 5.01 15.26
C TRP A 94 3.72 3.97 15.12
N LEU A 95 4.12 3.59 13.89
CA LEU A 95 5.22 2.66 13.63
C LEU A 95 6.56 3.18 14.17
N ARG A 96 6.82 4.49 14.09
CA ARG A 96 8.02 5.12 14.67
C ARG A 96 8.11 4.95 16.20
N ARG A 97 7.02 4.61 16.88
CA ARG A 97 6.99 4.30 18.31
C ARG A 97 7.07 2.81 18.64
N GLN A 98 7.07 1.93 17.62
CA GLN A 98 7.21 0.48 17.83
C GLN A 98 8.70 0.12 17.92
N PRO A 99 9.14 -0.58 18.99
CA PRO A 99 10.56 -0.90 19.19
C PRO A 99 11.19 -1.71 18.05
N ASP A 100 10.41 -2.60 17.44
CA ASP A 100 10.81 -3.51 16.37
C ASP A 100 10.70 -2.90 14.96
N ALA A 101 10.09 -1.72 14.82
CA ALA A 101 9.86 -1.07 13.53
C ALA A 101 10.38 0.38 13.43
N SER A 102 10.66 1.03 14.55
CA SER A 102 10.95 2.48 14.62
C SER A 102 12.15 2.93 13.78
N HIS A 103 13.12 2.07 13.59
CA HIS A 103 14.36 2.33 12.84
C HIS A 103 14.28 1.90 11.37
N LEU A 104 13.22 1.20 10.97
CA LEU A 104 13.09 0.65 9.63
C LEU A 104 12.56 1.70 8.64
N PRO A 105 13.03 1.70 7.38
CA PRO A 105 12.39 2.43 6.29
C PRO A 105 10.94 1.99 6.11
N MET A 106 10.06 2.92 5.76
CA MET A 106 8.64 2.65 5.59
C MET A 106 8.21 2.85 4.15
N ALA A 107 7.36 1.97 3.66
CA ALA A 107 6.82 2.01 2.31
C ALA A 107 5.31 1.75 2.33
N PHE A 108 4.61 2.09 1.24
CA PHE A 108 3.17 1.88 1.11
C PHE A 108 2.84 0.91 -0.02
N PHE A 109 1.94 -0.04 0.26
CA PHE A 109 1.27 -0.85 -0.76
C PHE A 109 -0.21 -0.49 -0.80
N GLY A 110 -0.65 0.19 -1.85
CA GLY A 110 -2.04 0.63 -2.02
C GLY A 110 -2.79 -0.20 -3.05
N ALA A 111 -4.05 -0.55 -2.75
CA ALA A 111 -4.94 -1.25 -3.67
C ALA A 111 -6.15 -0.38 -4.02
N SER A 112 -6.50 -0.26 -5.31
CA SER A 112 -7.66 0.52 -5.78
C SER A 112 -7.67 1.95 -5.20
N THR A 113 -8.70 2.37 -4.46
CA THR A 113 -8.77 3.68 -3.76
C THR A 113 -7.66 3.86 -2.74
N GLY A 114 -7.22 2.77 -2.08
CA GLY A 114 -6.10 2.81 -1.13
C GLY A 114 -4.77 3.23 -1.79
N ALA A 115 -4.61 3.02 -3.09
CA ALA A 115 -3.44 3.50 -3.82
C ALA A 115 -3.42 5.04 -3.93
N ALA A 116 -4.57 5.67 -4.14
CA ALA A 116 -4.67 7.13 -4.12
C ALA A 116 -4.32 7.69 -2.74
N ALA A 117 -4.87 7.10 -1.68
CA ALA A 117 -4.56 7.49 -0.31
C ALA A 117 -3.05 7.35 0.02
N ALA A 118 -2.43 6.25 -0.44
CA ALA A 118 -1.00 6.02 -0.27
C ALA A 118 -0.16 7.09 -0.99
N LEU A 119 -0.53 7.50 -2.20
CA LEU A 119 0.15 8.55 -2.96
C LEU A 119 -0.01 9.93 -2.32
N VAL A 120 -1.21 10.27 -1.84
CA VAL A 120 -1.45 11.53 -1.10
C VAL A 120 -0.64 11.56 0.19
N ALA A 121 -0.64 10.49 0.96
CA ALA A 121 0.15 10.38 2.19
C ALA A 121 1.66 10.47 1.89
N ALA A 122 2.15 9.77 0.85
CA ALA A 122 3.55 9.83 0.44
C ALA A 122 3.98 11.23 0.00
N ALA A 123 3.13 11.97 -0.72
CA ALA A 123 3.39 13.35 -1.11
C ALA A 123 3.59 14.27 0.11
N ARG A 124 2.84 14.04 1.20
CA ARG A 124 2.90 14.84 2.42
C ARG A 124 4.05 14.46 3.35
N LEU A 125 4.33 13.18 3.44
CA LEU A 125 5.38 12.63 4.29
C LEU A 125 6.78 12.77 3.67
N GLY A 126 6.86 12.97 2.36
CA GLY A 126 8.13 13.16 1.65
C GLY A 126 9.11 12.00 1.91
N SER A 127 10.29 12.31 2.43
CA SER A 127 11.35 11.31 2.68
C SER A 127 11.06 10.28 3.78
N ASP A 128 9.97 10.42 4.54
CA ASP A 128 9.56 9.40 5.51
C ASP A 128 8.98 8.15 4.84
N VAL A 129 8.64 8.23 3.54
CA VAL A 129 8.17 7.12 2.72
C VAL A 129 9.24 6.76 1.69
N ALA A 130 9.83 5.59 1.81
CA ALA A 130 10.91 5.10 0.95
C ALA A 130 10.42 4.74 -0.45
N SER A 131 9.24 4.13 -0.58
CA SER A 131 8.64 3.81 -1.89
C SER A 131 7.14 3.50 -1.81
N VAL A 132 6.47 3.49 -2.97
CA VAL A 132 5.05 3.18 -3.10
C VAL A 132 4.82 2.13 -4.18
N VAL A 133 3.97 1.15 -3.92
CA VAL A 133 3.42 0.23 -4.92
C VAL A 133 1.91 0.38 -4.98
N SER A 134 1.37 0.60 -6.17
CA SER A 134 -0.06 0.70 -6.47
C SER A 134 -0.51 -0.53 -7.24
N ARG A 135 -1.42 -1.33 -6.68
CA ARG A 135 -2.01 -2.49 -7.34
C ARG A 135 -3.44 -2.21 -7.80
N GLY A 136 -3.67 -2.23 -9.12
CA GLY A 136 -4.99 -1.91 -9.69
C GLY A 136 -5.51 -0.59 -9.16
N GLY A 137 -4.60 0.37 -8.94
CA GLY A 137 -4.88 1.61 -8.23
C GLY A 137 -5.66 2.61 -9.05
N ARG A 138 -6.27 3.55 -8.31
CA ARG A 138 -6.93 4.74 -8.82
C ARG A 138 -6.08 5.99 -8.50
N PRO A 139 -4.83 6.06 -9.06
CA PRO A 139 -3.93 7.18 -8.77
C PRO A 139 -4.49 8.52 -9.25
N ASP A 140 -5.41 8.52 -10.20
CA ASP A 140 -6.16 9.70 -10.63
C ASP A 140 -6.90 10.42 -9.50
N LEU A 141 -7.32 9.68 -8.46
CA LEU A 141 -7.97 10.25 -7.29
C LEU A 141 -7.01 10.99 -6.33
N ALA A 142 -5.70 10.86 -6.52
CA ALA A 142 -4.72 11.65 -5.78
C ALA A 142 -4.57 13.08 -6.33
N GLY A 143 -5.08 13.36 -7.54
CA GLY A 143 -5.10 14.71 -8.12
C GLY A 143 -3.71 15.35 -8.17
N ASP A 144 -3.64 16.62 -7.75
CA ASP A 144 -2.42 17.43 -7.78
C ASP A 144 -1.32 16.90 -6.84
N ALA A 145 -1.64 16.04 -5.88
CA ALA A 145 -0.65 15.44 -4.98
C ALA A 145 0.37 14.58 -5.74
N LEU A 146 0.02 14.05 -6.92
CA LEU A 146 0.93 13.25 -7.75
C LEU A 146 2.25 13.97 -8.05
N GLU A 147 2.21 15.28 -8.34
CA GLU A 147 3.41 16.06 -8.66
C GLU A 147 4.35 16.26 -7.46
N ALA A 148 3.84 16.11 -6.24
CA ALA A 148 4.59 16.25 -5.00
C ALA A 148 5.13 14.92 -4.45
N VAL A 149 4.77 13.77 -5.05
CA VAL A 149 5.31 12.47 -4.66
C VAL A 149 6.80 12.41 -5.01
N THR A 150 7.64 12.21 -4.01
CA THR A 150 9.09 12.03 -4.17
C THR A 150 9.52 10.57 -4.09
N ALA A 151 8.71 9.73 -3.44
CA ALA A 151 8.97 8.31 -3.26
C ALA A 151 8.90 7.56 -4.61
N PRO A 152 9.89 6.74 -4.98
CA PRO A 152 9.82 5.84 -6.13
C PRO A 152 8.51 5.06 -6.14
N THR A 153 7.81 5.08 -7.28
CA THR A 153 6.42 4.57 -7.36
C THR A 153 6.26 3.55 -8.48
N LEU A 154 5.80 2.34 -8.14
CA LEU A 154 5.42 1.30 -9.09
C LEU A 154 3.89 1.22 -9.24
N LEU A 155 3.42 1.31 -10.48
CA LEU A 155 2.02 1.12 -10.85
C LEU A 155 1.85 -0.27 -11.48
N ILE A 156 1.06 -1.16 -10.85
CA ILE A 156 0.78 -2.51 -11.36
C ILE A 156 -0.68 -2.57 -11.76
N VAL A 157 -0.95 -2.86 -13.04
CA VAL A 157 -2.31 -2.83 -13.59
C VAL A 157 -2.62 -4.12 -14.35
N GLY A 158 -3.85 -4.59 -14.26
CA GLY A 158 -4.34 -5.71 -15.06
C GLY A 158 -4.52 -5.31 -16.53
N GLY A 159 -3.97 -6.10 -17.45
CA GLY A 159 -4.07 -5.84 -18.90
C GLY A 159 -5.50 -5.97 -19.46
N ALA A 160 -6.40 -6.65 -18.75
CA ALA A 160 -7.82 -6.75 -19.06
C ALA A 160 -8.68 -5.68 -18.36
N ASP A 161 -8.05 -4.68 -17.71
CA ASP A 161 -8.71 -3.50 -17.13
C ASP A 161 -8.29 -2.22 -17.87
N PRO A 162 -8.77 -2.01 -19.12
CA PRO A 162 -8.28 -0.93 -19.97
C PRO A 162 -8.58 0.46 -19.42
N GLN A 163 -9.66 0.62 -18.66
CA GLN A 163 -10.00 1.90 -18.05
C GLN A 163 -8.99 2.29 -16.97
N VAL A 164 -8.69 1.37 -16.06
CA VAL A 164 -7.71 1.60 -14.99
C VAL A 164 -6.30 1.74 -15.58
N LEU A 165 -5.97 0.99 -16.64
CA LEU A 165 -4.69 1.12 -17.33
C LEU A 165 -4.49 2.54 -17.90
N GLU A 166 -5.50 3.11 -18.53
CA GLU A 166 -5.41 4.47 -19.06
C GLU A 166 -5.27 5.52 -17.94
N LEU A 167 -5.99 5.36 -16.83
CA LEU A 167 -5.85 6.23 -15.66
C LEU A 167 -4.43 6.17 -15.06
N ASN A 168 -3.83 4.99 -15.00
CA ASN A 168 -2.47 4.82 -14.49
C ASN A 168 -1.41 5.42 -15.44
N ARG A 169 -1.58 5.30 -16.75
CA ARG A 169 -0.69 5.96 -17.74
C ARG A 169 -0.71 7.47 -17.59
N ARG A 170 -1.89 8.06 -17.42
CA ARG A 170 -2.03 9.50 -17.20
C ARG A 170 -1.37 9.92 -15.88
N ALA A 171 -1.65 9.21 -14.81
CA ALA A 171 -1.04 9.49 -13.50
C ALA A 171 0.48 9.37 -13.53
N GLN A 172 1.03 8.38 -14.25
CA GLN A 172 2.47 8.24 -14.44
C GLN A 172 3.08 9.51 -15.07
N GLY A 173 2.39 10.15 -15.99
CA GLY A 173 2.84 11.41 -16.60
C GLY A 173 2.88 12.61 -15.64
N HIS A 174 2.16 12.55 -14.52
CA HIS A 174 2.15 13.58 -13.46
C HIS A 174 3.16 13.32 -12.35
N LEU A 175 3.54 12.08 -12.11
CA LEU A 175 4.57 11.74 -11.13
C LEU A 175 5.94 12.29 -11.55
N ARG A 176 6.67 12.91 -10.62
CA ARG A 176 8.00 13.50 -10.83
C ARG A 176 9.14 12.65 -10.27
N CYS A 177 8.80 11.61 -9.50
CA CYS A 177 9.74 10.64 -8.96
C CYS A 177 10.08 9.55 -9.98
N GLU A 178 10.98 8.64 -9.62
CA GLU A 178 11.18 7.40 -10.36
C GLU A 178 9.88 6.60 -10.42
N THR A 179 9.46 6.17 -11.62
CA THR A 179 8.20 5.45 -11.79
C THR A 179 8.33 4.25 -12.70
N GLY A 180 7.69 3.14 -12.30
CA GLY A 180 7.46 1.96 -13.14
C GLY A 180 5.96 1.79 -13.46
N LEU A 181 5.64 1.26 -14.64
CA LEU A 181 4.29 0.79 -14.99
C LEU A 181 4.39 -0.64 -15.50
N GLU A 182 3.85 -1.57 -14.73
CA GLU A 182 3.83 -3.00 -15.03
C GLU A 182 2.42 -3.48 -15.36
N ILE A 183 2.28 -4.17 -16.49
CA ILE A 183 1.00 -4.69 -16.96
C ILE A 183 0.99 -6.19 -16.80
N VAL A 184 0.12 -6.69 -15.91
CA VAL A 184 -0.09 -8.13 -15.76
C VAL A 184 -1.06 -8.58 -16.83
N LEU A 185 -0.54 -9.26 -17.86
CA LEU A 185 -1.31 -9.65 -19.04
C LEU A 185 -2.51 -10.53 -18.65
N ARG A 186 -3.67 -10.25 -19.27
CA ARG A 186 -4.97 -10.91 -19.05
C ARG A 186 -5.57 -10.76 -17.65
N ALA A 187 -4.87 -10.16 -16.69
CA ALA A 187 -5.44 -9.93 -15.36
C ALA A 187 -6.52 -8.85 -15.42
N THR A 188 -7.62 -9.09 -14.71
CA THR A 188 -8.68 -8.11 -14.45
C THR A 188 -8.32 -7.25 -13.24
N HIS A 189 -9.23 -6.38 -12.80
CA HIS A 189 -9.01 -5.45 -11.68
C HIS A 189 -8.60 -6.13 -10.37
N LEU A 190 -9.12 -7.31 -10.10
CA LEU A 190 -8.89 -8.02 -8.83
C LEU A 190 -7.72 -9.01 -8.87
N PHE A 191 -7.13 -9.24 -10.06
CA PHE A 191 -6.01 -10.19 -10.25
C PHE A 191 -6.35 -11.61 -9.78
N GLU A 192 -7.58 -12.08 -10.10
CA GLU A 192 -8.08 -13.40 -9.70
C GLU A 192 -7.68 -14.52 -10.68
N GLU A 193 -7.12 -14.16 -11.82
CA GLU A 193 -6.65 -15.08 -12.82
C GLU A 193 -5.42 -15.86 -12.30
N PRO A 194 -5.29 -17.15 -12.68
CA PRO A 194 -4.17 -17.98 -12.21
C PRO A 194 -2.80 -17.32 -12.47
N GLY A 195 -1.99 -17.17 -11.43
CA GLY A 195 -0.66 -16.57 -11.47
C GLY A 195 -0.63 -15.04 -11.49
N ALA A 196 -1.79 -14.36 -11.61
CA ALA A 196 -1.84 -12.90 -11.70
C ALA A 196 -1.44 -12.24 -10.38
N LEU A 197 -1.97 -12.72 -9.27
CA LEU A 197 -1.67 -12.17 -7.95
C LEU A 197 -0.24 -12.51 -7.51
N GLU A 198 0.26 -13.69 -7.85
CA GLU A 198 1.65 -14.09 -7.64
C GLU A 198 2.59 -13.14 -8.38
N ARG A 199 2.27 -12.78 -9.62
CA ARG A 199 3.05 -11.81 -10.39
C ARG A 199 3.05 -10.42 -9.74
N VAL A 200 1.92 -9.96 -9.22
CA VAL A 200 1.83 -8.72 -8.43
C VAL A 200 2.77 -8.78 -7.23
N ALA A 201 2.74 -9.88 -6.48
CA ALA A 201 3.54 -10.05 -5.26
C ALA A 201 5.05 -10.07 -5.58
N GLU A 202 5.47 -10.74 -6.68
CA GLU A 202 6.85 -10.72 -7.16
C GLU A 202 7.32 -9.30 -7.54
N LEU A 203 6.52 -8.58 -8.33
CA LEU A 203 6.84 -7.22 -8.76
C LEU A 203 6.95 -6.27 -7.57
N ALA A 204 6.01 -6.36 -6.64
CA ALA A 204 6.03 -5.55 -5.42
C ALA A 204 7.24 -5.87 -4.55
N ALA A 205 7.57 -7.15 -4.37
CA ALA A 205 8.72 -7.57 -3.58
C ALA A 205 10.04 -7.04 -4.18
N ALA A 206 10.25 -7.21 -5.48
CA ALA A 206 11.42 -6.69 -6.18
C ALA A 206 11.53 -5.16 -6.02
N TRP A 207 10.44 -4.43 -6.28
CA TRP A 207 10.43 -2.97 -6.16
C TRP A 207 10.77 -2.49 -4.74
N PHE A 208 10.13 -3.06 -3.73
CA PHE A 208 10.42 -2.66 -2.36
C PHE A 208 11.84 -3.02 -1.94
N THR A 209 12.34 -4.20 -2.28
CA THR A 209 13.72 -4.61 -1.94
C THR A 209 14.75 -3.64 -2.55
N ASP A 210 14.52 -3.15 -3.76
CA ASP A 210 15.42 -2.22 -4.45
C ASP A 210 15.37 -0.79 -3.87
N HIS A 211 14.26 -0.41 -3.19
CA HIS A 211 14.03 0.99 -2.77
C HIS A 211 13.88 1.21 -1.26
N VAL A 212 13.93 0.17 -0.42
CA VAL A 212 13.91 0.31 1.05
C VAL A 212 15.23 -0.09 1.72
N GLY A 213 16.17 -0.62 0.92
CA GLY A 213 17.50 -1.05 1.39
C GLY A 213 18.54 0.05 1.38
#